data_e26e702cbe3f2b06199595ed9f777316
#
_entry.id   e26e702cbe3f2b06199595ed9f777316
#
_cell.length_a   1.000
_cell.length_b   1.000
_cell.length_c   1.000
_cell.angle_alpha   90.00
_cell.angle_beta   90.00
_cell.angle_gamma   90.00
#
_symmetry.space_group_name_H-M   'P 1'
#
loop_
_entity.id
_entity.type
_entity.pdbx_description
1 polymer ?
#
loop_
_entity_poly.entity_id
_entity_poly.type
_entity_poly.pdbx_seq_one_letter_code
_entity_poly.pdbx_strand_id
1 'polypeptide(L)'
;MKTVRFSTSGGRISAGVKVSAKREGSYELRLWERETNALVAGSPWYGHFLNNDTDDWQLPRPNADDDGRLLQCLVTLSLPPEVRSATVSLVIMQDGEEIGREAKDLPEGLEDYQLSLWVQLRKGA
;
A
#
# COMPACT_ATOMS: atom_id res chain seq x y z
N MET A 1 5.58 -11.86 -3.70
CA MET A 1 5.24 -10.87 -2.66
C MET A 1 6.51 -10.30 -2.08
N LYS A 2 6.55 -9.00 -1.96
CA LYS A 2 7.72 -8.28 -1.41
C LYS A 2 7.75 -8.35 0.11
N THR A 3 8.92 -8.63 0.67
CA THR A 3 9.15 -8.53 2.12
C THR A 3 9.76 -7.17 2.43
N VAL A 4 9.16 -6.45 3.37
CA VAL A 4 9.65 -5.15 3.83
C VAL A 4 10.09 -5.28 5.29
N ARG A 5 11.33 -4.90 5.56
CA ARG A 5 11.89 -4.99 6.91
C ARG A 5 11.84 -3.65 7.63
N PHE A 6 11.34 -3.67 8.85
CA PHE A 6 11.17 -2.48 9.66
C PHE A 6 11.94 -2.60 10.99
N SER A 7 12.21 -1.46 11.62
CA SER A 7 12.82 -1.40 12.93
C SER A 7 11.76 -1.42 14.03
N THR A 8 11.88 -2.33 14.99
CA THR A 8 10.94 -2.39 16.12
C THR A 8 11.09 -1.20 17.07
N SER A 9 12.30 -0.64 17.15
CA SER A 9 12.61 0.51 18.00
C SER A 9 12.49 1.86 17.28
N GLY A 10 12.25 1.86 15.97
CA GLY A 10 12.07 3.08 15.20
C GLY A 10 10.70 3.72 15.40
N GLY A 11 10.46 4.78 14.64
CA GLY A 11 9.17 5.46 14.61
C GLY A 11 8.07 4.57 14.06
N ARG A 12 6.86 5.11 14.08
CA ARG A 12 5.68 4.40 13.59
C ARG A 12 5.79 4.10 12.11
N ILE A 13 5.40 2.89 11.72
CA ILE A 13 5.38 2.47 10.32
C ILE A 13 4.16 3.11 9.65
N SER A 14 4.32 3.63 8.44
CA SER A 14 3.22 4.13 7.65
C SER A 14 3.21 3.52 6.25
N ALA A 15 2.04 3.52 5.63
CA ALA A 15 1.85 3.03 4.28
C ALA A 15 1.16 4.09 3.44
N GLY A 16 1.64 4.28 2.23
CA GLY A 16 1.03 5.18 1.25
C GLY A 16 0.82 4.48 -0.07
N VAL A 17 -0.19 4.91 -0.81
CA VAL A 17 -0.47 4.40 -2.14
C VAL A 17 -0.26 5.52 -3.13
N LYS A 18 0.57 5.28 -4.15
CA LYS A 18 0.93 6.31 -5.13
C LYS A 18 0.65 5.82 -6.54
N VAL A 19 0.26 6.74 -7.40
CA VAL A 19 0.07 6.47 -8.82
C VAL A 19 0.88 7.48 -9.63
N SER A 20 1.52 7.02 -10.71
CA SER A 20 2.49 7.82 -11.46
C SER A 20 1.90 8.95 -12.30
N ALA A 21 0.58 9.01 -12.46
CA ALA A 21 -0.06 10.03 -13.27
C ALA A 21 -1.43 10.36 -12.70
N LYS A 22 -1.97 11.50 -13.09
CA LYS A 22 -3.29 11.95 -12.62
C LYS A 22 -4.38 10.94 -12.96
N ARG A 23 -5.14 10.51 -11.96
CA ARG A 23 -6.17 9.49 -12.07
C ARG A 23 -7.31 9.78 -11.14
N GLU A 24 -8.46 9.26 -11.51
CA GLU A 24 -9.54 9.04 -10.57
C GLU A 24 -9.54 7.58 -10.15
N GLY A 25 -9.80 7.35 -8.89
CA GLY A 25 -9.85 5.99 -8.39
C GLY A 25 -9.86 5.95 -6.88
N SER A 26 -9.91 4.74 -6.36
CA SER A 26 -9.94 4.50 -4.93
C SER A 26 -9.04 3.33 -4.58
N TYR A 27 -8.68 3.25 -3.31
CA TYR A 27 -7.95 2.12 -2.80
C TYR A 27 -8.44 1.73 -1.41
N GLU A 28 -8.21 0.47 -1.07
CA GLU A 28 -8.48 -0.08 0.24
C GLU A 28 -7.21 -0.76 0.74
N LEU A 29 -6.76 -0.39 1.93
CA LEU A 29 -5.64 -1.04 2.60
C LEU A 29 -6.17 -1.99 3.65
N ARG A 30 -5.79 -3.26 3.57
CA ARG A 30 -6.14 -4.31 4.52
C ARG A 30 -4.88 -4.84 5.18
N LEU A 31 -4.84 -4.79 6.49
CA LEU A 31 -3.75 -5.37 7.26
C LEU A 31 -4.24 -6.71 7.84
N TRP A 32 -3.58 -7.80 7.46
CA TRP A 32 -3.96 -9.15 7.82
C TRP A 32 -3.05 -9.73 8.88
N GLU A 33 -3.64 -10.43 9.85
CA GLU A 33 -2.88 -11.21 10.81
C GLU A 33 -2.13 -12.34 10.11
N ARG A 34 -0.93 -12.65 10.62
CA ARG A 34 -0.03 -13.62 9.98
C ARG A 34 -0.51 -15.06 10.03
N GLU A 35 -1.29 -15.46 11.03
CA GLU A 35 -1.62 -16.85 11.28
C GLU A 35 -3.12 -17.17 11.16
N THR A 36 -3.91 -16.13 11.07
CA THR A 36 -5.35 -16.28 11.05
C THR A 36 -5.90 -15.49 9.91
N ASN A 37 -6.62 -15.75 9.03
CA ASN A 37 -7.15 -14.91 7.96
C ASN A 37 -8.05 -13.77 8.47
N ALA A 38 -7.66 -13.17 9.60
CA ALA A 38 -8.40 -12.11 10.24
C ALA A 38 -7.77 -10.74 9.94
N LEU A 39 -8.60 -9.73 9.75
CA LEU A 39 -8.13 -8.36 9.64
C LEU A 39 -7.69 -7.83 11.01
N VAL A 40 -6.60 -7.10 11.02
CA VAL A 40 -6.14 -6.39 12.20
C VAL A 40 -7.14 -5.29 12.55
N ALA A 41 -7.42 -5.10 13.85
CA ALA A 41 -8.33 -4.06 14.31
C ALA A 41 -7.90 -2.68 13.80
N GLY A 42 -8.86 -1.88 13.34
CA GLY A 42 -8.62 -0.58 12.74
C GLY A 42 -8.49 -0.62 11.23
N SER A 43 -8.15 -1.75 10.64
CA SER A 43 -8.20 -1.95 9.20
C SER A 43 -9.59 -2.48 8.79
N PRO A 44 -10.05 -2.31 7.54
CA PRO A 44 -9.35 -1.67 6.42
C PRO A 44 -9.41 -0.14 6.47
N TRP A 45 -8.50 0.49 5.72
CA TRP A 45 -8.48 1.92 5.49
C TRP A 45 -8.81 2.20 4.03
N TYR A 46 -9.56 3.27 3.78
CA TYR A 46 -10.03 3.63 2.44
C TYR A 46 -9.48 5.00 2.04
N GLY A 47 -9.06 5.13 0.80
CA GLY A 47 -8.60 6.38 0.25
C GLY A 47 -9.00 6.56 -1.21
N HIS A 48 -8.76 7.77 -1.71
CA HIS A 48 -9.06 8.14 -3.09
C HIS A 48 -7.86 8.80 -3.74
N PHE A 49 -7.72 8.61 -5.05
CA PHE A 49 -6.73 9.32 -5.84
C PHE A 49 -7.38 10.56 -6.44
N LEU A 50 -6.86 11.70 -6.11
CA LEU A 50 -7.19 12.98 -6.74
C LEU A 50 -5.85 13.66 -7.08
N ASN A 51 -5.54 13.76 -8.37
CA ASN A 51 -4.31 14.43 -8.82
C ASN A 51 -3.03 13.82 -8.23
N ASN A 52 -2.99 12.51 -8.07
CA ASN A 52 -1.87 11.74 -7.50
C ASN A 52 -1.66 11.92 -5.99
N ASP A 53 -2.51 12.65 -5.33
CA ASP A 53 -2.41 12.81 -3.88
C ASP A 53 -3.03 11.60 -3.19
N THR A 54 -2.29 11.05 -2.25
CA THR A 54 -2.76 9.98 -1.37
C THR A 54 -2.38 10.29 0.07
N ASP A 55 -3.18 9.81 1.00
CA ASP A 55 -2.88 9.92 2.41
C ASP A 55 -1.89 8.83 2.83
N ASP A 56 -1.07 9.13 3.83
CA ASP A 56 -0.27 8.12 4.49
C ASP A 56 -1.05 7.58 5.69
N TRP A 57 -1.09 6.24 5.80
CA TRP A 57 -1.82 5.54 6.83
C TRP A 57 -0.86 4.94 7.84
N GLN A 58 -1.03 5.30 9.10
CA GLN A 58 -0.18 4.79 10.17
C GLN A 58 -0.64 3.40 10.59
N LEU A 59 0.30 2.46 10.63
CA LEU A 59 0.02 1.11 11.08
C LEU A 59 -0.07 1.06 12.60
N PRO A 60 -0.73 0.02 13.16
CA PRO A 60 -0.89 -0.10 14.60
C PRO A 60 0.43 -0.18 15.36
N ARG A 61 0.44 0.29 16.59
CA ARG A 61 1.55 0.13 17.54
C ARG A 61 1.20 -0.96 18.54
N PRO A 62 2.21 -1.61 19.17
CA PRO A 62 3.65 -1.40 18.93
C PRO A 62 4.10 -1.99 17.58
N ASN A 63 5.19 -1.45 17.02
CA ASN A 63 5.70 -1.91 15.72
C ASN A 63 5.98 -3.42 15.70
N ALA A 64 6.46 -3.97 16.81
CA ALA A 64 6.76 -5.39 16.92
C ALA A 64 5.58 -6.30 16.58
N ASP A 65 4.35 -5.85 16.82
CA ASP A 65 3.14 -6.63 16.51
C ASP A 65 2.91 -6.78 15.01
N ASP A 66 3.52 -5.91 14.20
CA ASP A 66 3.38 -5.97 12.75
C ASP A 66 4.29 -7.04 12.11
N ASP A 67 5.16 -7.68 12.89
CA ASP A 67 6.03 -8.73 12.37
C ASP A 67 5.24 -9.91 11.81
N GLY A 68 5.43 -10.20 10.54
CA GLY A 68 4.74 -11.26 9.81
C GLY A 68 3.38 -10.89 9.27
N ARG A 69 2.83 -9.74 9.59
CA ARG A 69 1.56 -9.27 9.04
C ARG A 69 1.67 -8.99 7.55
N LEU A 70 0.55 -9.16 6.85
CA LEU A 70 0.46 -8.90 5.41
C LEU A 70 -0.34 -7.64 5.19
N LEU A 71 0.22 -6.71 4.40
CA LEU A 71 -0.50 -5.53 3.96
C LEU A 71 -0.92 -5.70 2.51
N GLN A 72 -2.21 -5.62 2.26
CA GLN A 72 -2.81 -5.72 0.94
C GLN A 72 -3.39 -4.38 0.54
N CYS A 73 -3.07 -3.94 -0.67
CA CYS A 73 -3.69 -2.77 -1.28
C CYS A 73 -4.55 -3.20 -2.46
N LEU A 74 -5.84 -2.94 -2.37
CA LEU A 74 -6.79 -3.16 -3.46
C LEU A 74 -7.04 -1.81 -4.12
N VAL A 75 -6.73 -1.71 -5.41
CA VAL A 75 -6.82 -0.45 -6.14
C VAL A 75 -7.81 -0.57 -7.27
N THR A 76 -8.67 0.43 -7.41
CA THR A 76 -9.59 0.59 -8.54
C THR A 76 -9.30 1.92 -9.20
N LEU A 77 -8.91 1.91 -10.46
CA LEU A 77 -8.55 3.10 -11.22
C LEU A 77 -9.39 3.23 -12.48
N SER A 78 -9.79 4.47 -12.79
CA SER A 78 -10.31 4.83 -14.09
C SER A 78 -9.22 5.49 -14.90
N LEU A 79 -8.96 4.96 -16.10
CA LEU A 79 -7.95 5.47 -17.01
C LEU A 79 -8.60 6.26 -18.13
N PRO A 80 -8.37 7.59 -18.22
CA PRO A 80 -8.82 8.35 -19.38
C PRO A 80 -8.16 7.82 -20.66
N PRO A 81 -8.83 7.89 -21.83
CA PRO A 81 -8.29 7.35 -23.07
C PRO A 81 -6.93 7.90 -23.49
N GLU A 82 -6.63 9.13 -23.10
CA GLU A 82 -5.34 9.77 -23.42
C GLU A 82 -4.18 9.29 -22.56
N VAL A 83 -4.45 8.51 -21.53
CA VAL A 83 -3.40 7.98 -20.65
C VAL A 83 -2.95 6.62 -21.14
N ARG A 84 -1.66 6.51 -21.44
CA ARG A 84 -1.10 5.29 -22.01
C ARG A 84 -0.70 4.27 -20.99
N SER A 85 -0.10 4.71 -19.89
CA SER A 85 0.37 3.80 -18.84
C SER A 85 0.40 4.50 -17.50
N ALA A 86 0.37 3.70 -16.45
CA ALA A 86 0.53 4.18 -15.09
C ALA A 86 1.18 3.09 -14.25
N THR A 87 1.88 3.50 -13.20
CA THR A 87 2.42 2.60 -12.20
C THR A 87 1.77 2.92 -10.87
N VAL A 88 1.26 1.90 -10.19
CA VAL A 88 0.72 2.01 -8.84
C VAL A 88 1.71 1.40 -7.88
N SER A 89 2.02 2.12 -6.80
CA SER A 89 2.99 1.70 -5.79
C SER A 89 2.37 1.72 -4.40
N LEU A 90 2.62 0.66 -3.64
CA LEU A 90 2.39 0.60 -2.21
C LEU A 90 3.72 0.86 -1.53
N VAL A 91 3.85 2.00 -0.84
CA VAL A 91 5.11 2.48 -0.28
C VAL A 91 5.05 2.40 1.23
N ILE A 92 6.05 1.77 1.83
CA ILE A 92 6.17 1.64 3.28
C ILE A 92 7.25 2.58 3.77
N MET A 93 6.91 3.40 4.77
CA MET A 93 7.79 4.43 5.32
C MET A 93 8.02 4.18 6.80
N GLN A 94 9.20 4.55 7.27
CA GLN A 94 9.52 4.60 8.70
C GLN A 94 10.59 5.68 8.92
N ASP A 95 10.40 6.52 9.93
CA ASP A 95 11.34 7.61 10.25
C ASP A 95 11.64 8.55 9.07
N GLY A 96 10.60 8.83 8.26
CA GLY A 96 10.74 9.72 7.11
C GLY A 96 11.42 9.11 5.89
N GLU A 97 11.76 7.83 5.93
CA GLU A 97 12.43 7.14 4.85
C GLU A 97 11.56 6.01 4.28
N GLU A 98 11.65 5.79 2.98
CA GLU A 98 11.04 4.62 2.36
C GLU A 98 11.85 3.38 2.71
N ILE A 99 11.22 2.41 3.36
CA ILE A 99 11.86 1.15 3.73
C ILE A 99 11.52 0.01 2.77
N GLY A 100 10.57 0.20 1.89
CA GLY A 100 10.24 -0.75 0.84
C GLY A 100 9.02 -0.33 0.05
N ARG A 101 8.85 -0.95 -1.11
CA ARG A 101 7.65 -0.75 -1.94
C ARG A 101 7.36 -1.96 -2.80
N GLU A 102 6.11 -2.11 -3.14
CA GLU A 102 5.64 -3.00 -4.19
C GLU A 102 4.94 -2.16 -5.25
N ALA A 103 5.20 -2.42 -6.51
CA ALA A 103 4.64 -1.66 -7.61
C ALA A 103 4.16 -2.57 -8.73
N LYS A 104 3.11 -2.13 -9.43
CA LYS A 104 2.63 -2.78 -10.64
C LYS A 104 2.37 -1.74 -11.71
N ASP A 105 2.78 -2.06 -12.94
CA ASP A 105 2.46 -1.27 -14.10
C ASP A 105 1.08 -1.68 -14.64
N LEU A 106 0.32 -0.68 -15.06
CA LEU A 106 -0.97 -0.89 -15.69
C LEU A 106 -0.79 -0.97 -17.20
N PRO A 107 -1.42 -1.95 -17.85
CA PRO A 107 -1.38 -2.05 -19.31
C PRO A 107 -2.02 -0.85 -20.00
N GLU A 108 -1.57 -0.54 -21.21
CA GLU A 108 -2.22 0.46 -22.06
C GLU A 108 -3.60 0.00 -22.51
N GLY A 109 -4.48 0.96 -22.73
CA GLY A 109 -5.76 0.70 -23.40
C GLY A 109 -6.88 0.22 -22.51
N LEU A 110 -6.70 0.18 -21.18
CA LEU A 110 -7.76 -0.17 -20.26
C LEU A 110 -8.43 1.09 -19.72
N GLU A 111 -9.76 1.12 -19.79
CA GLU A 111 -10.55 2.23 -19.24
C GLU A 111 -10.67 2.14 -17.73
N ASP A 112 -10.93 0.93 -17.22
CA ASP A 112 -11.03 0.66 -15.79
C ASP A 112 -10.11 -0.49 -15.43
N TYR A 113 -9.48 -0.41 -14.27
CA TYR A 113 -8.57 -1.45 -13.82
C TYR A 113 -8.65 -1.67 -12.32
N GLN A 114 -8.61 -2.95 -11.93
CA GLN A 114 -8.51 -3.37 -10.55
C GLN A 114 -7.24 -4.20 -10.37
N LEU A 115 -6.50 -3.92 -9.31
CA LEU A 115 -5.29 -4.68 -9.00
C LEU A 115 -5.09 -4.80 -7.49
N SER A 116 -4.27 -5.76 -7.11
CA SER A 116 -3.84 -5.93 -5.72
C SER A 116 -2.33 -5.87 -5.63
N LEU A 117 -1.84 -5.17 -4.61
CA LEU A 117 -0.45 -5.14 -4.22
C LEU A 117 -0.33 -5.72 -2.82
N TRP A 118 0.72 -6.53 -2.59
CA TRP A 118 0.94 -7.19 -1.32
C TRP A 118 2.36 -6.97 -0.84
N VAL A 119 2.51 -6.66 0.45
CA VAL A 119 3.81 -6.70 1.13
C VAL A 119 3.68 -7.51 2.41
N GLN A 120 4.75 -8.23 2.77
CA GLN A 120 4.89 -8.87 4.06
C GLN A 120 5.80 -8.02 4.92
N LEU A 121 5.36 -7.69 6.12
CA LEU A 121 6.15 -6.93 7.09
C LEU A 121 6.96 -7.89 7.95
N ARG A 122 8.25 -7.61 8.13
CA ARG A 122 9.14 -8.39 8.98
C ARG A 122 10.00 -7.45 9.80
N LYS A 123 10.17 -7.76 11.07
CA LYS A 123 11.14 -7.02 11.89
C LYS A 123 12.55 -7.26 11.36
N GLY A 124 13.34 -6.21 11.31
CA GLY A 124 14.76 -6.27 11.02
C GLY A 124 15.54 -6.92 12.16
N ALA A 125 16.76 -7.32 11.84
CA ALA A 125 17.65 -7.88 12.84
C ALA A 125 18.12 -6.79 13.81
#